data_6d2e47e1b9a55d7202947ef8c7203a5d
#
_entry.id   6d2e47e1b9a55d7202947ef8c7203a5d
#
_cell.length_a   1.000
_cell.length_b   1.000
_cell.length_c   1.000
_cell.angle_alpha   90.00
_cell.angle_beta   90.00
_cell.angle_gamma   90.00
#
_symmetry.space_group_name_H-M   'P 1'
#
loop_
_entity.id
_entity.type
_entity.pdbx_description
1 polymer ?
#
loop_
_entity_poly.entity_id
_entity_poly.type
_entity_poly.pdbx_seq_one_letter_code
_entity_poly.pdbx_strand_id
1 'polypeptide(L)'
;MKRTLVFCLLFFSVHSFADVIYLKNGDRITGEIKKIWDESVSIEPAYSDEFDVDLDDIASMETDKPFDIELYNGKQGDYKIVRSDNEGEIILKDDAEEIVLSLADMKRVEEIEDFYEWDARLDMSQSLSRGNTDSFTANINGNLEMKWGDHRTLYTLSTIREELDGSKVKEKDRVNASYNWFFNDPWFFAVNLNVERDPIVFLDSRVSVNPAVGYDIFDDPDLFLSIQAGGGYQSEEIDGVTETGSLLDWRLRYSQDFFNGDLELFHNHQMYKNLSGRENLVFNSVTGVRYDITDDIYINAQLNYDTDSQPSDNTVSDDLTILFGAGIEF
;
A
#
# COMPACT_ATOMS: atom_id res chain seq x y z
N MET A 1 32.62 36.89 39.71
CA MET A 1 31.61 35.89 40.07
C MET A 1 31.35 35.01 38.84
N LYS A 2 31.95 33.80 38.79
CA LYS A 2 31.71 32.84 37.73
C LYS A 2 30.53 31.96 38.13
N ARG A 3 29.42 32.00 37.37
CA ARG A 3 28.27 31.12 37.53
C ARG A 3 28.54 29.84 36.75
N THR A 4 28.77 28.72 37.45
CA THR A 4 28.85 27.39 36.90
C THR A 4 27.44 26.89 36.69
N LEU A 5 27.06 26.69 35.42
CA LEU A 5 25.78 26.09 35.05
C LEU A 5 25.99 24.56 35.13
N VAL A 6 25.36 23.89 36.12
CA VAL A 6 25.32 22.43 36.22
C VAL A 6 24.19 21.95 35.32
N PHE A 7 24.55 21.29 34.23
CA PHE A 7 23.60 20.63 33.33
C PHE A 7 23.30 19.21 33.89
N CYS A 8 22.16 19.06 34.55
CA CYS A 8 21.68 17.76 34.97
C CYS A 8 21.18 16.98 33.74
N LEU A 9 22.00 16.04 33.23
CA LEU A 9 21.56 15.03 32.27
C LEU A 9 20.62 14.05 33.01
N LEU A 10 19.33 14.19 32.80
CA LEU A 10 18.35 13.16 33.15
C LEU A 10 18.51 11.99 32.17
N PHE A 11 19.15 10.92 32.62
CA PHE A 11 19.10 9.63 31.97
C PHE A 11 17.66 9.12 32.09
N PHE A 12 16.86 9.26 31.03
CA PHE A 12 15.68 8.46 30.86
C PHE A 12 16.16 7.04 30.57
N SER A 13 16.01 6.13 31.53
CA SER A 13 16.11 4.70 31.28
C SER A 13 14.92 4.32 30.41
N VAL A 14 15.11 4.22 29.11
CA VAL A 14 14.16 3.56 28.21
C VAL A 14 14.22 2.09 28.60
N HIS A 15 13.18 1.60 29.30
CA HIS A 15 13.00 0.17 29.45
C HIS A 15 12.58 -0.31 28.06
N SER A 16 13.50 -0.88 27.33
CA SER A 16 13.19 -1.65 26.13
C SER A 16 12.49 -2.91 26.62
N PHE A 17 11.19 -2.91 26.55
CA PHE A 17 10.41 -4.12 26.61
C PHE A 17 10.60 -4.81 25.27
N ALA A 18 10.83 -6.08 25.26
CA ALA A 18 11.07 -6.86 24.07
C ALA A 18 10.37 -8.20 24.20
N ASP A 19 9.75 -8.62 23.13
CA ASP A 19 9.13 -9.93 23.04
C ASP A 19 10.21 -11.02 23.08
N VAL A 20 9.82 -12.24 23.47
CA VAL A 20 10.75 -13.36 23.62
C VAL A 20 10.17 -14.63 23.02
N ILE A 21 10.91 -15.22 22.08
CA ILE A 21 10.64 -16.55 21.56
C ILE A 21 11.58 -17.56 22.29
N TYR A 22 10.99 -18.61 22.82
CA TYR A 22 11.71 -19.73 23.46
C TYR A 22 11.72 -20.92 22.51
N LEU A 23 12.91 -21.33 22.09
CA LEU A 23 13.09 -22.44 21.13
C LEU A 23 13.13 -23.80 21.85
N LYS A 24 12.73 -24.87 21.15
CA LYS A 24 12.77 -26.26 21.63
C LYS A 24 14.18 -26.74 21.96
N ASN A 25 15.21 -26.13 21.35
CA ASN A 25 16.61 -26.43 21.66
C ASN A 25 17.11 -25.78 22.97
N GLY A 26 16.28 -24.96 23.62
CA GLY A 26 16.57 -24.23 24.84
C GLY A 26 17.14 -22.83 24.65
N ASP A 27 17.38 -22.39 23.43
CA ASP A 27 17.77 -21.02 23.12
C ASP A 27 16.57 -20.07 23.25
N ARG A 28 16.85 -18.77 23.27
CA ARG A 28 15.84 -17.73 23.21
C ARG A 28 16.26 -16.61 22.26
N ILE A 29 15.28 -16.08 21.55
CA ILE A 29 15.43 -14.91 20.71
C ILE A 29 14.65 -13.78 21.39
N THR A 30 15.28 -12.62 21.51
CA THR A 30 14.67 -11.41 22.08
C THR A 30 14.64 -10.34 21.02
N GLY A 31 13.48 -9.80 20.71
CA GLY A 31 13.27 -8.82 19.65
C GLY A 31 11.84 -8.29 19.68
N GLU A 32 11.42 -7.68 18.62
CA GLU A 32 10.05 -7.27 18.37
C GLU A 32 9.40 -8.30 17.44
N ILE A 33 8.35 -8.99 17.90
CA ILE A 33 7.55 -9.88 17.06
C ILE A 33 6.71 -8.97 16.16
N LYS A 34 6.81 -9.13 14.83
CA LYS A 34 6.07 -8.35 13.85
C LYS A 34 4.75 -9.02 13.47
N LYS A 35 4.81 -10.29 13.14
CA LYS A 35 3.64 -11.07 12.73
C LYS A 35 3.86 -12.56 12.97
N ILE A 36 2.76 -13.30 13.03
CA ILE A 36 2.77 -14.77 12.93
C ILE A 36 1.83 -15.12 11.79
N TRP A 37 2.38 -15.77 10.77
CA TRP A 37 1.68 -16.11 9.54
C TRP A 37 2.32 -17.34 8.91
N ASP A 38 1.52 -18.18 8.26
CA ASP A 38 1.96 -19.35 7.49
C ASP A 38 2.97 -20.24 8.23
N GLU A 39 2.63 -20.58 9.51
CA GLU A 39 3.44 -21.45 10.37
C GLU A 39 4.82 -20.88 10.76
N SER A 40 5.06 -19.57 10.60
CA SER A 40 6.29 -18.87 11.01
C SER A 40 6.02 -17.64 11.88
N VAL A 41 7.03 -17.23 12.64
CA VAL A 41 7.04 -16.02 13.45
C VAL A 41 8.13 -15.10 12.93
N SER A 42 7.76 -13.95 12.42
CA SER A 42 8.70 -12.88 12.07
C SER A 42 9.10 -12.11 13.33
N ILE A 43 10.39 -11.99 13.57
CA ILE A 43 10.96 -11.28 14.72
C ILE A 43 12.16 -10.42 14.29
N GLU A 44 12.21 -9.20 14.80
CA GLU A 44 13.29 -8.25 14.60
C GLU A 44 14.09 -8.05 15.91
N PRO A 45 15.25 -8.70 16.08
CA PRO A 45 16.13 -8.44 17.21
C PRO A 45 16.87 -7.12 17.05
N ALA A 46 17.17 -6.43 18.15
CA ALA A 46 17.93 -5.15 18.14
C ALA A 46 19.33 -5.21 17.49
N TYR A 47 19.83 -6.39 17.14
CA TYR A 47 21.18 -6.63 16.60
C TYR A 47 21.17 -7.27 15.20
N SER A 48 20.02 -7.50 14.61
CA SER A 48 19.84 -8.12 13.30
C SER A 48 18.63 -7.54 12.62
N ASP A 49 18.55 -7.64 11.30
CA ASP A 49 17.34 -7.42 10.53
C ASP A 49 16.29 -8.48 10.87
N GLU A 50 15.05 -8.25 10.49
CA GLU A 50 13.93 -9.18 10.64
C GLU A 50 14.24 -10.55 10.01
N PHE A 51 13.82 -11.63 10.67
CA PHE A 51 13.90 -12.99 10.14
C PHE A 51 12.80 -13.87 10.72
N ASP A 52 12.46 -14.93 9.99
CA ASP A 52 11.43 -15.87 10.36
C ASP A 52 11.96 -17.03 11.19
N VAL A 53 11.12 -17.47 12.14
CA VAL A 53 11.34 -18.66 12.97
C VAL A 53 10.12 -19.59 12.78
N ASP A 54 10.38 -20.82 12.32
CA ASP A 54 9.36 -21.83 12.15
C ASP A 54 8.65 -22.13 13.48
N LEU A 55 7.29 -22.13 13.50
CA LEU A 55 6.51 -22.47 14.68
C LEU A 55 6.84 -23.86 15.25
N ASP A 56 7.27 -24.78 14.38
CA ASP A 56 7.69 -26.12 14.78
C ASP A 56 8.98 -26.10 15.61
N ASP A 57 9.79 -25.08 15.57
CA ASP A 57 11.00 -24.92 16.40
C ASP A 57 10.73 -24.17 17.70
N ILE A 58 9.53 -23.61 17.90
CA ILE A 58 9.16 -22.79 19.04
C ILE A 58 8.57 -23.67 20.15
N ALA A 59 9.10 -23.53 21.37
CA ALA A 59 8.56 -24.15 22.56
C ALA A 59 7.46 -23.31 23.22
N SER A 60 7.61 -22.00 23.27
CA SER A 60 6.64 -21.03 23.77
C SER A 60 7.12 -19.63 23.42
N MET A 61 6.25 -18.62 23.60
CA MET A 61 6.62 -17.22 23.43
C MET A 61 5.93 -16.33 24.45
N GLU A 62 6.45 -15.12 24.62
CA GLU A 62 5.81 -14.07 25.40
C GLU A 62 5.97 -12.72 24.72
N THR A 63 4.92 -11.90 24.77
CA THR A 63 4.90 -10.56 24.20
C THR A 63 4.79 -9.51 25.28
N ASP A 64 5.35 -8.33 25.03
CA ASP A 64 5.21 -7.19 25.94
C ASP A 64 3.91 -6.43 25.73
N LYS A 65 3.48 -6.32 24.50
CA LYS A 65 2.22 -5.69 24.07
C LYS A 65 1.16 -6.74 23.73
N PRO A 66 -0.13 -6.39 23.76
CA PRO A 66 -1.16 -7.23 23.14
C PRO A 66 -1.04 -7.19 21.61
N PHE A 67 -1.53 -8.25 20.96
CA PHE A 67 -1.64 -8.41 19.51
C PHE A 67 -3.08 -8.73 19.14
N ASP A 68 -3.51 -8.39 17.93
CA ASP A 68 -4.73 -8.92 17.34
C ASP A 68 -4.47 -10.37 16.92
N ILE A 69 -5.19 -11.30 17.51
CA ILE A 69 -4.97 -12.74 17.35
C ILE A 69 -6.22 -13.39 16.79
N GLU A 70 -6.12 -13.98 15.62
CA GLU A 70 -7.14 -14.84 15.03
C GLU A 70 -6.76 -16.32 15.21
N LEU A 71 -7.70 -17.13 15.67
CA LEU A 71 -7.54 -18.57 15.84
C LEU A 71 -8.24 -19.34 14.72
N TYR A 72 -7.78 -20.55 14.40
CA TYR A 72 -8.41 -21.43 13.41
C TYR A 72 -9.86 -21.79 13.74
N ASN A 73 -10.31 -21.63 14.98
CA ASN A 73 -11.70 -21.82 15.38
C ASN A 73 -12.60 -20.59 15.11
N GLY A 74 -12.06 -19.52 14.55
CA GLY A 74 -12.76 -18.27 14.24
C GLY A 74 -12.88 -17.31 15.44
N LYS A 75 -12.23 -17.56 16.57
CA LYS A 75 -12.14 -16.60 17.67
C LYS A 75 -11.07 -15.56 17.32
N GLN A 76 -11.38 -14.29 17.51
CA GLN A 76 -10.47 -13.17 17.29
C GLN A 76 -10.55 -12.19 18.45
N GLY A 77 -9.45 -11.51 18.76
CA GLY A 77 -9.37 -10.47 19.78
C GLY A 77 -7.96 -10.07 20.15
N ASP A 78 -7.86 -8.99 20.91
CA ASP A 78 -6.59 -8.41 21.37
C ASP A 78 -6.11 -9.15 22.62
N TYR A 79 -5.04 -9.92 22.46
CA TYR A 79 -4.46 -10.70 23.56
C TYR A 79 -2.98 -10.45 23.69
N LYS A 80 -2.52 -10.40 24.94
CA LYS A 80 -1.10 -10.54 25.26
C LYS A 80 -0.76 -12.04 25.30
N ILE A 81 0.33 -12.41 24.63
CA ILE A 81 0.85 -13.76 24.71
C ILE A 81 1.72 -13.88 25.95
N VAL A 82 1.45 -14.88 26.76
CA VAL A 82 2.20 -15.20 27.98
C VAL A 82 2.77 -16.61 27.85
N ARG A 83 4.01 -16.76 28.24
CA ARG A 83 4.70 -18.05 28.21
C ARG A 83 3.93 -19.12 28.98
N SER A 84 3.80 -20.32 28.40
CA SER A 84 3.39 -21.55 29.08
C SER A 84 4.60 -22.35 29.56
N ASP A 85 4.43 -23.11 30.64
CA ASP A 85 5.43 -24.09 31.10
C ASP A 85 5.45 -25.38 30.24
N ASN A 86 4.42 -25.60 29.43
CA ASN A 86 4.31 -26.75 28.55
C ASN A 86 4.86 -26.37 27.15
N GLU A 87 5.65 -27.28 26.58
CA GLU A 87 6.20 -27.12 25.25
C GLU A 87 5.10 -27.14 24.17
N GLY A 88 5.12 -26.18 23.22
CA GLY A 88 4.14 -26.02 22.17
C GLY A 88 2.85 -25.34 22.61
N GLU A 89 2.76 -24.84 23.84
CA GLU A 89 1.61 -24.11 24.38
C GLU A 89 1.95 -22.65 24.68
N ILE A 90 0.93 -21.81 24.60
CA ILE A 90 0.93 -20.42 25.07
C ILE A 90 -0.34 -20.13 25.86
N ILE A 91 -0.34 -19.01 26.57
CA ILE A 91 -1.48 -18.47 27.27
C ILE A 91 -1.83 -17.13 26.63
N LEU A 92 -3.02 -17.02 26.05
CA LEU A 92 -3.58 -15.74 25.62
C LEU A 92 -4.26 -15.09 26.79
N LYS A 93 -3.95 -13.82 27.03
CA LYS A 93 -4.47 -13.08 28.18
C LYS A 93 -4.96 -11.69 27.75
N ASP A 94 -6.20 -11.39 28.14
CA ASP A 94 -6.76 -10.04 28.13
C ASP A 94 -7.22 -9.63 29.54
N ASP A 95 -7.97 -8.53 29.65
CA ASP A 95 -8.52 -8.04 30.93
C ASP A 95 -9.64 -8.92 31.49
N ALA A 96 -10.24 -9.79 30.66
CA ALA A 96 -11.43 -10.58 31.00
C ALA A 96 -11.17 -12.08 31.14
N GLU A 97 -10.23 -12.64 30.39
CA GLU A 97 -10.00 -14.08 30.33
C GLU A 97 -8.52 -14.47 30.14
N GLU A 98 -8.22 -15.72 30.46
CA GLU A 98 -6.96 -16.39 30.12
C GLU A 98 -7.30 -17.69 29.41
N ILE A 99 -6.66 -17.90 28.21
CA ILE A 99 -6.92 -19.05 27.38
C ILE A 99 -5.60 -19.78 27.13
N VAL A 100 -5.51 -21.04 27.53
CA VAL A 100 -4.36 -21.91 27.18
C VAL A 100 -4.66 -22.62 25.87
N LEU A 101 -3.74 -22.52 24.92
CA LEU A 101 -3.88 -23.14 23.61
C LEU A 101 -2.54 -23.54 23.01
N SER A 102 -2.56 -24.39 21.99
CA SER A 102 -1.39 -24.75 21.22
C SER A 102 -0.97 -23.60 20.30
N LEU A 103 0.34 -23.42 20.08
CA LEU A 103 0.85 -22.51 19.06
C LEU A 103 0.23 -22.78 17.69
N ALA A 104 -0.02 -24.04 17.35
CA ALA A 104 -0.66 -24.44 16.10
C ALA A 104 -2.15 -24.03 15.98
N ASP A 105 -2.79 -23.57 17.05
CA ASP A 105 -4.18 -23.08 17.00
C ASP A 105 -4.26 -21.62 16.54
N MET A 106 -3.14 -20.91 16.50
CA MET A 106 -3.06 -19.55 16.00
C MET A 106 -3.07 -19.57 14.47
N LYS A 107 -3.98 -18.80 13.89
CA LYS A 107 -4.09 -18.62 12.43
C LYS A 107 -3.31 -17.40 11.99
N ARG A 108 -3.45 -16.30 12.73
CA ARG A 108 -2.84 -15.01 12.44
C ARG A 108 -2.59 -14.27 13.76
N VAL A 109 -1.44 -13.63 13.84
CA VAL A 109 -1.10 -12.71 14.94
C VAL A 109 -0.42 -11.50 14.32
N GLU A 110 -0.99 -10.34 14.56
CA GLU A 110 -0.51 -9.06 14.05
C GLU A 110 -0.42 -8.03 15.16
N GLU A 111 0.47 -7.07 15.04
CA GLU A 111 0.46 -5.93 15.93
C GLU A 111 -0.91 -5.26 15.87
N ILE A 112 -1.42 -4.82 17.05
CA ILE A 112 -2.62 -3.99 17.10
C ILE A 112 -2.27 -2.71 16.36
N GLU A 113 -2.97 -2.48 15.26
CA GLU A 113 -2.78 -1.30 14.42
C GLU A 113 -2.85 -0.03 15.28
N ASP A 114 -1.85 0.82 15.14
CA ASP A 114 -1.92 2.15 15.72
C ASP A 114 -3.14 2.88 15.14
N PHE A 115 -3.80 3.72 15.97
CA PHE A 115 -4.98 4.48 15.52
C PHE A 115 -4.74 5.25 14.21
N TYR A 116 -3.49 5.49 13.87
CA TYR A 116 -3.03 6.08 12.61
C TYR A 116 -1.94 5.22 12.00
N GLU A 117 -2.23 4.63 10.86
CA GLU A 117 -1.27 3.98 9.99
C GLU A 117 -1.07 4.81 8.74
N TRP A 118 0.13 4.81 8.21
CA TRP A 118 0.41 5.43 6.92
C TRP A 118 1.53 4.69 6.20
N ASP A 119 1.37 4.57 4.92
CA ASP A 119 2.33 4.02 3.98
C ASP A 119 2.58 5.05 2.88
N ALA A 120 3.82 5.38 2.61
CA ALA A 120 4.17 6.31 1.56
C ALA A 120 5.26 5.75 0.66
N ARG A 121 5.03 5.81 -0.66
CA ARG A 121 5.95 5.33 -1.68
C ARG A 121 6.25 6.41 -2.70
N LEU A 122 7.52 6.49 -3.11
CA LEU A 122 7.96 7.37 -4.19
C LEU A 122 8.75 6.58 -5.23
N ASP A 123 8.18 6.42 -6.40
CA ASP A 123 8.78 5.75 -7.54
C ASP A 123 9.39 6.73 -8.53
N MET A 124 10.57 6.42 -9.03
CA MET A 124 11.21 7.11 -10.15
C MET A 124 11.60 6.09 -11.22
N SER A 125 11.03 6.24 -12.40
CA SER A 125 11.26 5.33 -13.51
C SER A 125 11.70 6.10 -14.73
N GLN A 126 12.57 5.50 -15.54
CA GLN A 126 13.02 6.09 -16.79
C GLN A 126 13.25 5.03 -17.86
N SER A 127 13.11 5.45 -19.11
CA SER A 127 13.49 4.69 -20.29
C SER A 127 14.30 5.58 -21.22
N LEU A 128 15.37 5.04 -21.80
CA LEU A 128 16.22 5.73 -22.75
C LEU A 128 16.47 4.83 -23.95
N SER A 129 16.11 5.29 -25.13
CA SER A 129 16.46 4.64 -26.40
C SER A 129 17.31 5.57 -27.24
N ARG A 130 18.33 5.05 -27.92
CA ARG A 130 19.19 5.79 -28.85
C ARG A 130 19.43 4.97 -30.08
N GLY A 131 19.38 5.63 -31.23
CA GLY A 131 19.62 4.96 -32.52
C GLY A 131 19.08 5.77 -33.71
N ASN A 132 18.27 5.12 -34.53
CA ASN A 132 17.59 5.81 -35.63
C ASN A 132 16.56 6.83 -35.11
N THR A 133 16.09 6.66 -33.90
CA THR A 133 15.20 7.55 -33.17
C THR A 133 15.69 7.61 -31.74
N ASP A 134 15.90 8.79 -31.20
CA ASP A 134 16.26 9.00 -29.80
C ASP A 134 14.98 9.24 -28.97
N SER A 135 14.72 8.43 -27.97
CA SER A 135 13.61 8.66 -27.05
C SER A 135 14.06 8.66 -25.58
N PHE A 136 13.43 9.51 -24.81
CA PHE A 136 13.61 9.60 -23.37
C PHE A 136 12.25 9.70 -22.71
N THR A 137 11.95 8.79 -21.78
CA THR A 137 10.76 8.83 -20.93
C THR A 137 11.18 8.89 -19.47
N ALA A 138 10.60 9.80 -18.71
CA ALA A 138 10.74 9.88 -17.26
C ALA A 138 9.37 9.87 -16.61
N ASN A 139 9.22 9.10 -15.54
CA ASN A 139 8.01 9.00 -14.74
C ASN A 139 8.34 9.12 -13.25
N ILE A 140 7.53 9.87 -12.51
CA ILE A 140 7.58 9.97 -11.06
C ILE A 140 6.17 9.68 -10.56
N ASN A 141 6.04 8.72 -9.64
CA ASN A 141 4.80 8.41 -8.95
C ASN A 141 5.01 8.56 -7.44
N GLY A 142 4.07 9.18 -6.76
CA GLY A 142 3.99 9.22 -5.31
C GLY A 142 2.66 8.62 -4.87
N ASN A 143 2.68 7.76 -3.87
CA ASN A 143 1.51 7.18 -3.26
C ASN A 143 1.58 7.43 -1.75
N LEU A 144 0.46 7.75 -1.15
CA LEU A 144 0.29 7.85 0.28
C LEU A 144 -1.05 7.22 0.63
N GLU A 145 -1.02 6.22 1.47
CA GLU A 145 -2.19 5.64 2.12
C GLU A 145 -2.16 6.00 3.60
N MET A 146 -3.31 6.36 4.16
CA MET A 146 -3.47 6.61 5.58
C MET A 146 -4.75 5.93 6.04
N LYS A 147 -4.66 5.14 7.11
CA LYS A 147 -5.79 4.47 7.77
C LYS A 147 -5.95 5.01 9.19
N TRP A 148 -7.18 5.16 9.65
CA TRP A 148 -7.51 5.47 11.05
C TRP A 148 -8.94 5.02 11.38
N GLY A 149 -9.09 4.11 12.30
CA GLY A 149 -10.40 3.51 12.62
C GLY A 149 -11.09 3.03 11.33
N ASP A 150 -12.35 3.41 11.14
CA ASP A 150 -13.15 3.03 9.95
C ASP A 150 -12.84 3.87 8.70
N HIS A 151 -11.70 4.53 8.61
CA HIS A 151 -11.39 5.47 7.54
C HIS A 151 -10.07 5.13 6.85
N ARG A 152 -10.06 5.26 5.50
CA ARG A 152 -8.86 5.13 4.68
C ARG A 152 -8.80 6.26 3.66
N THR A 153 -7.67 6.93 3.55
CA THR A 153 -7.41 7.90 2.48
C THR A 153 -6.25 7.45 1.62
N LEU A 154 -6.37 7.69 0.32
CA LEU A 154 -5.34 7.39 -0.65
C LEU A 154 -5.06 8.63 -1.49
N TYR A 155 -3.79 8.95 -1.66
CA TYR A 155 -3.33 10.02 -2.53
C TYR A 155 -2.34 9.44 -3.52
N THR A 156 -2.54 9.74 -4.80
CA THR A 156 -1.61 9.35 -5.85
C THR A 156 -1.24 10.57 -6.67
N LEU A 157 0.04 10.81 -6.82
CA LEU A 157 0.62 11.79 -7.73
C LEU A 157 1.35 11.05 -8.83
N SER A 158 1.10 11.38 -10.09
CA SER A 158 1.83 10.82 -11.23
C SER A 158 2.20 11.91 -12.21
N THR A 159 3.46 11.92 -12.64
CA THR A 159 3.92 12.79 -13.71
C THR A 159 4.75 11.99 -14.70
N ILE A 160 4.43 12.11 -16.00
CA ILE A 160 5.17 11.46 -17.08
C ILE A 160 5.58 12.49 -18.11
N ARG A 161 6.82 12.39 -18.56
CA ARG A 161 7.41 13.24 -19.62
C ARG A 161 8.11 12.34 -20.62
N GLU A 162 7.81 12.55 -21.90
CA GLU A 162 8.47 11.84 -22.99
C GLU A 162 8.92 12.80 -24.05
N GLU A 163 10.15 12.60 -24.51
CA GLU A 163 10.76 13.32 -25.63
C GLU A 163 11.16 12.32 -26.72
N LEU A 164 10.88 12.69 -27.97
CA LEU A 164 11.25 11.95 -29.17
C LEU A 164 12.02 12.88 -30.07
N ASP A 165 13.27 12.55 -30.39
CA ASP A 165 14.17 13.36 -31.19
C ASP A 165 14.24 14.84 -30.72
N GLY A 166 14.24 15.04 -29.36
CA GLY A 166 14.28 16.35 -28.71
C GLY A 166 12.96 17.13 -28.73
N SER A 167 11.89 16.54 -29.21
CA SER A 167 10.55 17.13 -29.19
C SER A 167 9.69 16.45 -28.09
N LYS A 168 9.00 17.24 -27.29
CA LYS A 168 8.05 16.68 -26.29
C LYS A 168 6.86 16.03 -27.00
N VAL A 169 6.61 14.76 -26.68
CA VAL A 169 5.49 13.97 -27.23
C VAL A 169 4.51 13.51 -26.16
N LYS A 170 4.90 13.57 -24.87
CA LYS A 170 4.03 13.28 -23.72
C LYS A 170 4.37 14.20 -22.55
N GLU A 171 3.34 14.82 -21.97
CA GLU A 171 3.46 15.67 -20.79
C GLU A 171 2.17 15.55 -19.97
N LYS A 172 2.07 14.53 -19.08
CA LYS A 172 0.86 14.21 -18.35
C LYS A 172 1.08 14.30 -16.85
N ASP A 173 0.19 15.02 -16.19
CA ASP A 173 0.18 15.15 -14.73
C ASP A 173 -1.18 14.68 -14.22
N ARG A 174 -1.18 13.83 -13.17
CA ARG A 174 -2.37 13.33 -12.49
C ARG A 174 -2.22 13.46 -10.98
N VAL A 175 -3.30 13.86 -10.35
CA VAL A 175 -3.47 13.79 -8.89
C VAL A 175 -4.79 13.09 -8.62
N ASN A 176 -4.76 12.02 -7.83
CA ASN A 176 -5.95 11.35 -7.37
C ASN A 176 -5.99 11.42 -5.85
N ALA A 177 -7.18 11.63 -5.29
CA ALA A 177 -7.45 11.50 -3.88
C ALA A 177 -8.72 10.65 -3.71
N SER A 178 -8.67 9.70 -2.79
CA SER A 178 -9.80 8.86 -2.42
C SER A 178 -9.97 8.89 -0.91
N TYR A 179 -11.19 9.11 -0.45
CA TYR A 179 -11.56 8.95 0.93
C TYR A 179 -12.58 7.83 1.02
N ASN A 180 -12.30 6.81 1.84
CA ASN A 180 -13.12 5.63 2.07
C ASN A 180 -13.59 5.62 3.53
N TRP A 181 -14.87 5.38 3.75
CA TRP A 181 -15.47 5.16 5.06
C TRP A 181 -16.09 3.78 5.11
N PHE A 182 -15.56 2.91 5.95
CA PHE A 182 -16.03 1.55 6.20
C PHE A 182 -17.24 1.61 7.12
N PHE A 183 -18.42 1.49 6.56
CA PHE A 183 -19.67 1.50 7.32
C PHE A 183 -20.05 0.12 7.85
N ASN A 184 -19.49 -0.91 7.29
CA ASN A 184 -19.63 -2.31 7.71
C ASN A 184 -18.57 -3.12 6.97
N ASP A 185 -17.40 -3.28 7.58
CA ASP A 185 -16.29 -4.02 7.00
C ASP A 185 -16.76 -5.37 6.42
N PRO A 186 -16.36 -5.73 5.19
CA PRO A 186 -15.43 -5.06 4.26
C PRO A 186 -16.07 -4.05 3.27
N TRP A 187 -17.28 -3.55 3.53
CA TRP A 187 -17.98 -2.58 2.69
C TRP A 187 -17.63 -1.14 3.05
N PHE A 188 -17.38 -0.30 2.07
CA PHE A 188 -17.13 1.13 2.29
C PHE A 188 -17.82 2.04 1.29
N PHE A 189 -18.10 3.28 1.71
CA PHE A 189 -18.40 4.39 0.83
C PHE A 189 -17.12 5.12 0.47
N ALA A 190 -16.95 5.45 -0.81
CA ALA A 190 -15.83 6.23 -1.30
C ALA A 190 -16.25 7.56 -1.90
N VAL A 191 -15.39 8.56 -1.79
CA VAL A 191 -15.43 9.78 -2.60
C VAL A 191 -14.09 9.95 -3.27
N ASN A 192 -14.08 9.92 -4.59
CA ASN A 192 -12.88 10.00 -5.40
C ASN A 192 -12.79 11.36 -6.10
N LEU A 193 -11.66 12.03 -5.98
CA LEU A 193 -11.29 13.24 -6.71
C LEU A 193 -10.16 12.90 -7.67
N ASN A 194 -10.31 13.24 -8.96
CA ASN A 194 -9.23 13.09 -9.94
C ASN A 194 -9.01 14.43 -10.61
N VAL A 195 -7.74 14.78 -10.78
CA VAL A 195 -7.29 15.96 -11.52
C VAL A 195 -6.24 15.50 -12.51
N GLU A 196 -6.43 15.83 -13.79
CA GLU A 196 -5.51 15.47 -14.87
C GLU A 196 -5.23 16.68 -15.75
N ARG A 197 -4.01 16.76 -16.26
CA ARG A 197 -3.57 17.70 -17.27
C ARG A 197 -2.67 16.99 -18.27
N ASP A 198 -2.87 17.25 -19.57
CA ASP A 198 -2.04 16.73 -20.66
C ASP A 198 -1.99 17.74 -21.82
N PRO A 199 -1.06 18.72 -21.78
CA PRO A 199 -0.99 19.77 -22.80
C PRO A 199 -0.68 19.26 -24.20
N ILE A 200 -0.09 18.06 -24.34
CA ILE A 200 0.26 17.48 -25.65
C ILE A 200 -1.01 17.10 -26.43
N VAL A 201 -2.04 16.64 -25.72
CA VAL A 201 -3.35 16.34 -26.32
C VAL A 201 -4.36 17.47 -26.14
N PHE A 202 -3.87 18.69 -25.86
CA PHE A 202 -4.68 19.90 -25.63
C PHE A 202 -5.65 19.81 -24.44
N LEU A 203 -5.41 18.87 -23.50
CA LEU A 203 -6.18 18.77 -22.26
C LEU A 203 -5.57 19.75 -21.24
N ASP A 204 -6.20 20.93 -21.11
CA ASP A 204 -5.78 21.96 -20.17
C ASP A 204 -6.08 21.53 -18.73
N SER A 205 -7.26 20.94 -18.52
CA SER A 205 -7.63 20.33 -17.23
C SER A 205 -8.78 19.33 -17.39
N ARG A 206 -8.77 18.30 -16.55
CA ARG A 206 -9.88 17.40 -16.33
C ARG A 206 -10.02 17.21 -14.83
N VAL A 207 -11.20 17.53 -14.28
CA VAL A 207 -11.50 17.35 -12.85
C VAL A 207 -12.75 16.50 -12.73
N SER A 208 -12.72 15.43 -11.94
CA SER A 208 -13.91 14.63 -11.64
C SER A 208 -14.06 14.36 -10.16
N VAL A 209 -15.32 14.30 -9.71
CA VAL A 209 -15.69 13.90 -8.35
C VAL A 209 -16.68 12.75 -8.44
N ASN A 210 -16.35 11.61 -7.85
CA ASN A 210 -17.05 10.36 -8.03
C ASN A 210 -17.35 9.69 -6.68
N PRO A 211 -18.54 9.84 -6.11
CA PRO A 211 -19.00 8.97 -5.03
C PRO A 211 -19.16 7.53 -5.54
N ALA A 212 -18.78 6.57 -4.72
CA ALA A 212 -18.77 5.14 -5.04
C ALA A 212 -19.11 4.29 -3.82
N VAL A 213 -19.43 3.03 -4.06
CA VAL A 213 -19.45 1.95 -3.07
C VAL A 213 -18.34 0.99 -3.43
N GLY A 214 -17.60 0.56 -2.43
CA GLY A 214 -16.51 -0.39 -2.60
C GLY A 214 -16.61 -1.56 -1.64
N TYR A 215 -15.79 -2.55 -1.92
CA TYR A 215 -15.70 -3.80 -1.19
C TYR A 215 -14.26 -4.32 -1.25
N ASP A 216 -13.65 -4.56 -0.10
CA ASP A 216 -12.36 -5.22 -0.01
C ASP A 216 -12.61 -6.74 -0.01
N ILE A 217 -12.21 -7.40 -1.11
CA ILE A 217 -12.44 -8.84 -1.31
C ILE A 217 -11.43 -9.63 -0.48
N PHE A 218 -10.19 -9.14 -0.46
CA PHE A 218 -9.10 -9.60 0.38
C PHE A 218 -8.43 -8.36 1.00
N ASP A 219 -8.18 -8.39 2.28
CA ASP A 219 -7.41 -7.40 3.05
C ASP A 219 -6.52 -8.18 4.02
N ASP A 220 -5.68 -9.05 3.46
CA ASP A 220 -4.72 -9.90 4.15
C ASP A 220 -3.32 -9.29 3.99
N PRO A 221 -2.35 -9.57 4.87
CA PRO A 221 -1.02 -8.98 4.83
C PRO A 221 -0.27 -9.18 3.52
N ASP A 222 -0.49 -10.34 2.86
CA ASP A 222 0.17 -10.73 1.61
C ASP A 222 -0.73 -10.66 0.37
N LEU A 223 -2.03 -10.37 0.56
CA LEU A 223 -3.01 -10.34 -0.54
C LEU A 223 -4.05 -9.25 -0.32
N PHE A 224 -4.02 -8.25 -1.13
CA PHE A 224 -5.01 -7.17 -1.16
C PHE A 224 -5.78 -7.15 -2.47
N LEU A 225 -7.11 -7.11 -2.42
CA LEU A 225 -7.97 -6.94 -3.58
C LEU A 225 -9.19 -6.10 -3.23
N SER A 226 -9.26 -4.91 -3.76
CA SER A 226 -10.36 -3.96 -3.57
C SER A 226 -11.02 -3.60 -4.88
N ILE A 227 -12.35 -3.50 -4.88
CA ILE A 227 -13.14 -3.04 -6.02
C ILE A 227 -14.06 -1.89 -5.62
N GLN A 228 -14.29 -0.96 -6.53
CA GLN A 228 -15.22 0.15 -6.34
C GLN A 228 -16.05 0.36 -7.61
N ALA A 229 -17.31 0.74 -7.42
CA ALA A 229 -18.18 1.16 -8.51
C ALA A 229 -19.02 2.36 -8.08
N GLY A 230 -19.16 3.34 -8.96
CA GLY A 230 -19.86 4.57 -8.65
C GLY A 230 -20.19 5.39 -9.86
N GLY A 231 -20.54 6.62 -9.63
CA GLY A 231 -20.79 7.60 -10.69
C GLY A 231 -20.60 9.00 -10.16
N GLY A 232 -20.36 9.93 -11.06
CA GLY A 232 -20.03 11.28 -10.65
C GLY A 232 -20.17 12.29 -11.78
N TYR A 233 -19.49 13.39 -11.58
CA TYR A 233 -19.42 14.50 -12.54
C TYR A 233 -17.98 14.80 -12.89
N GLN A 234 -17.78 15.11 -14.18
CA GLN A 234 -16.50 15.54 -14.73
C GLN A 234 -16.68 16.90 -15.40
N SER A 235 -15.67 17.74 -15.25
CA SER A 235 -15.46 18.94 -16.07
C SER A 235 -14.12 18.79 -16.75
N GLU A 236 -14.06 18.95 -18.07
CA GLU A 236 -12.84 18.95 -18.84
C GLU A 236 -12.74 20.20 -19.71
N GLU A 237 -11.54 20.72 -19.87
CA GLU A 237 -11.23 21.83 -20.75
C GLU A 237 -10.19 21.33 -21.79
N ILE A 238 -10.60 21.30 -23.05
CA ILE A 238 -9.80 20.88 -24.20
C ILE A 238 -9.75 22.02 -25.18
N ASP A 239 -8.54 22.51 -25.51
CA ASP A 239 -8.32 23.63 -26.45
C ASP A 239 -9.19 24.87 -26.11
N GLY A 240 -9.31 25.19 -24.81
CA GLY A 240 -10.10 26.31 -24.31
C GLY A 240 -11.62 26.10 -24.35
N VAL A 241 -12.11 24.91 -24.69
CA VAL A 241 -13.53 24.54 -24.67
C VAL A 241 -13.81 23.70 -23.43
N THR A 242 -14.69 24.18 -22.57
CA THR A 242 -15.10 23.46 -21.35
C THR A 242 -16.35 22.63 -21.62
N GLU A 243 -16.27 21.34 -21.34
CA GLU A 243 -17.40 20.41 -21.32
C GLU A 243 -17.59 19.82 -19.93
N THR A 244 -18.86 19.61 -19.57
CA THR A 244 -19.21 18.97 -18.28
C THR A 244 -20.16 17.80 -18.54
N GLY A 245 -19.99 16.73 -17.78
CA GLY A 245 -20.79 15.54 -17.97
C GLY A 245 -20.86 14.66 -16.75
N SER A 246 -21.85 13.77 -16.75
CA SER A 246 -21.94 12.67 -15.78
C SER A 246 -21.18 11.47 -16.28
N LEU A 247 -20.67 10.67 -15.36
CA LEU A 247 -19.91 9.45 -15.66
C LEU A 247 -20.28 8.29 -14.72
N LEU A 248 -19.96 7.08 -15.17
CA LEU A 248 -19.83 5.89 -14.31
C LEU A 248 -18.35 5.60 -14.13
N ASP A 249 -17.98 5.22 -12.92
CA ASP A 249 -16.58 4.94 -12.52
C ASP A 249 -16.49 3.52 -11.95
N TRP A 250 -15.44 2.80 -12.32
CA TRP A 250 -15.05 1.49 -11.82
C TRP A 250 -13.57 1.50 -11.51
N ARG A 251 -13.18 0.95 -10.36
CA ARG A 251 -11.79 0.82 -9.95
C ARG A 251 -11.53 -0.55 -9.37
N LEU A 252 -10.30 -1.02 -9.58
CA LEU A 252 -9.75 -2.20 -8.94
C LEU A 252 -8.33 -1.89 -8.48
N ARG A 253 -8.02 -2.32 -7.27
CA ARG A 253 -6.66 -2.36 -6.71
C ARG A 253 -6.36 -3.81 -6.32
N TYR A 254 -5.19 -4.26 -6.68
CA TYR A 254 -4.68 -5.58 -6.35
C TYR A 254 -3.20 -5.47 -6.04
N SER A 255 -2.77 -6.12 -4.96
CA SER A 255 -1.37 -6.45 -4.67
C SER A 255 -1.28 -7.83 -4.06
N GLN A 256 -0.18 -8.49 -4.33
CA GLN A 256 0.16 -9.78 -3.73
C GLN A 256 1.65 -9.86 -3.50
N ASP A 257 2.03 -10.18 -2.27
CA ASP A 257 3.39 -10.35 -1.84
C ASP A 257 3.81 -11.81 -1.91
N PHE A 258 5.06 -12.03 -2.27
CA PHE A 258 5.71 -13.34 -2.39
C PHE A 258 7.07 -13.28 -1.70
N PHE A 259 7.57 -14.44 -1.29
CA PHE A 259 8.88 -14.58 -0.67
C PHE A 259 9.05 -13.72 0.59
N ASN A 260 8.05 -13.77 1.51
CA ASN A 260 7.98 -13.02 2.76
C ASN A 260 7.95 -11.48 2.58
N GLY A 261 7.43 -11.00 1.46
CA GLY A 261 7.34 -9.58 1.15
C GLY A 261 8.40 -9.08 0.17
N ASP A 262 9.50 -9.82 -0.06
CA ASP A 262 10.58 -9.40 -0.97
C ASP A 262 10.12 -9.05 -2.39
N LEU A 263 9.01 -9.65 -2.86
CA LEU A 263 8.47 -9.45 -4.22
C LEU A 263 6.97 -9.13 -4.17
N GLU A 264 6.60 -7.93 -4.57
CA GLU A 264 5.20 -7.53 -4.76
C GLU A 264 4.81 -7.58 -6.24
N LEU A 265 3.69 -8.24 -6.55
CA LEU A 265 2.96 -8.12 -7.82
C LEU A 265 1.77 -7.19 -7.61
N PHE A 266 1.65 -6.12 -8.39
CA PHE A 266 0.52 -5.20 -8.27
C PHE A 266 -0.18 -4.93 -9.59
N HIS A 267 -1.49 -4.66 -9.50
CA HIS A 267 -2.31 -4.20 -10.61
C HIS A 267 -3.37 -3.22 -10.13
N ASN A 268 -3.36 -2.02 -10.69
CA ASN A 268 -4.36 -1.00 -10.43
C ASN A 268 -5.00 -0.57 -11.73
N HIS A 269 -6.32 -0.49 -11.79
CA HIS A 269 -6.98 0.13 -12.92
C HIS A 269 -8.18 0.98 -12.54
N GLN A 270 -8.45 1.96 -13.38
CA GLN A 270 -9.65 2.77 -13.38
C GLN A 270 -10.28 2.74 -14.78
N MET A 271 -11.58 2.50 -14.82
CA MET A 271 -12.37 2.60 -16.04
C MET A 271 -13.53 3.55 -15.79
N TYR A 272 -13.72 4.54 -16.63
CA TYR A 272 -14.89 5.39 -16.55
C TYR A 272 -15.55 5.59 -17.91
N LYS A 273 -16.88 5.61 -17.89
CA LYS A 273 -17.73 5.86 -19.04
C LYS A 273 -18.43 7.20 -18.85
N ASN A 274 -18.10 8.18 -19.69
CA ASN A 274 -18.85 9.42 -19.76
C ASN A 274 -20.22 9.18 -20.40
N LEU A 275 -21.27 9.63 -19.73
CA LEU A 275 -22.67 9.46 -20.14
C LEU A 275 -23.24 10.69 -20.84
N SER A 276 -22.59 11.85 -20.67
CA SER A 276 -22.96 13.11 -21.27
C SER A 276 -21.71 13.97 -21.49
N GLY A 277 -21.82 15.03 -22.30
CA GLY A 277 -20.69 15.78 -22.80
C GLY A 277 -19.97 14.95 -23.88
N ARG A 278 -18.68 14.78 -23.78
CA ARG A 278 -17.90 13.87 -24.62
C ARG A 278 -18.11 12.42 -24.18
N GLU A 279 -19.02 11.70 -24.87
CA GLU A 279 -19.37 10.32 -24.55
C GLU A 279 -18.23 9.35 -24.94
N ASN A 280 -17.28 9.15 -24.06
CA ASN A 280 -16.16 8.22 -24.26
C ASN A 280 -16.06 7.18 -23.15
N LEU A 281 -15.31 6.12 -23.42
CA LEU A 281 -14.86 5.13 -22.45
C LEU A 281 -13.35 5.31 -22.30
N VAL A 282 -12.90 5.55 -21.07
CA VAL A 282 -11.49 5.67 -20.73
C VAL A 282 -11.12 4.54 -19.77
N PHE A 283 -9.98 3.91 -20.05
CA PHE A 283 -9.40 2.90 -19.20
C PHE A 283 -7.93 3.22 -18.99
N ASN A 284 -7.50 3.25 -17.73
CA ASN A 284 -6.11 3.45 -17.34
C ASN A 284 -5.71 2.32 -16.42
N SER A 285 -4.58 1.70 -16.68
CA SER A 285 -4.05 0.65 -15.80
C SER A 285 -2.55 0.73 -15.62
N VAL A 286 -2.11 0.30 -14.45
CA VAL A 286 -0.71 0.10 -14.11
C VAL A 286 -0.58 -1.30 -13.54
N THR A 287 0.27 -2.12 -14.16
CA THR A 287 0.60 -3.47 -13.71
C THR A 287 2.10 -3.56 -13.54
N GLY A 288 2.58 -4.10 -12.46
CA GLY A 288 4.02 -4.18 -12.26
C GLY A 288 4.43 -5.16 -11.17
N VAL A 289 5.74 -5.23 -11.01
CA VAL A 289 6.39 -5.95 -9.93
C VAL A 289 7.35 -5.01 -9.22
N ARG A 290 7.48 -5.14 -7.90
CA ARG A 290 8.50 -4.52 -7.07
C ARG A 290 9.33 -5.62 -6.43
N TYR A 291 10.62 -5.38 -6.31
CA TYR A 291 11.53 -6.28 -5.62
C TYR A 291 12.38 -5.46 -4.64
N ASP A 292 12.30 -5.79 -3.37
CA ASP A 292 12.95 -5.07 -2.30
C ASP A 292 14.45 -5.41 -2.28
N ILE A 293 15.26 -4.36 -2.23
CA ILE A 293 16.72 -4.44 -2.09
C ILE A 293 17.10 -4.27 -0.62
N THR A 294 16.36 -3.45 0.08
CA THR A 294 16.42 -3.19 1.53
C THR A 294 15.01 -2.87 1.99
N ASP A 295 14.78 -2.78 3.30
CA ASP A 295 13.48 -2.45 3.88
C ASP A 295 12.86 -1.15 3.33
N ASP A 296 13.69 -0.18 2.92
CA ASP A 296 13.24 1.13 2.43
C ASP A 296 13.39 1.31 0.90
N ILE A 297 14.13 0.43 0.19
CA ILE A 297 14.53 0.65 -1.22
C ILE A 297 14.17 -0.56 -2.07
N TYR A 298 13.41 -0.34 -3.11
CA TYR A 298 13.05 -1.36 -4.09
C TYR A 298 13.38 -0.96 -5.54
N ILE A 299 13.44 -1.96 -6.41
CA ILE A 299 13.41 -1.77 -7.86
C ILE A 299 12.05 -2.19 -8.40
N ASN A 300 11.61 -1.55 -9.48
CA ASN A 300 10.34 -1.88 -10.10
C ASN A 300 10.41 -2.03 -11.62
N ALA A 301 9.49 -2.82 -12.14
CA ALA A 301 9.17 -2.89 -13.55
C ALA A 301 7.66 -2.77 -13.70
N GLN A 302 7.19 -1.81 -14.51
CA GLN A 302 5.76 -1.56 -14.66
C GLN A 302 5.36 -1.34 -16.11
N LEU A 303 4.13 -1.69 -16.41
CA LEU A 303 3.45 -1.52 -17.68
C LEU A 303 2.24 -0.62 -17.43
N ASN A 304 2.26 0.56 -18.04
CA ASN A 304 1.13 1.49 -18.04
C ASN A 304 0.39 1.34 -19.36
N TYR A 305 -0.93 1.12 -19.28
CA TYR A 305 -1.79 1.04 -20.45
C TYR A 305 -2.97 2.00 -20.28
N ASP A 306 -3.03 2.97 -21.17
CA ASP A 306 -4.07 3.99 -21.24
C ASP A 306 -4.84 3.83 -22.55
N THR A 307 -6.18 3.90 -22.51
CA THR A 307 -7.02 3.96 -23.71
C THR A 307 -8.16 4.96 -23.56
N ASP A 308 -8.47 5.69 -24.61
CA ASP A 308 -9.62 6.57 -24.74
C ASP A 308 -10.35 6.23 -26.05
N SER A 309 -11.63 5.83 -25.96
CA SER A 309 -12.43 5.43 -27.14
C SER A 309 -12.74 6.57 -28.10
N GLN A 310 -12.57 7.82 -27.65
CA GLN A 310 -12.71 9.03 -28.47
C GLN A 310 -11.55 9.99 -28.17
N PRO A 311 -10.32 9.69 -28.63
CA PRO A 311 -9.17 10.56 -28.40
C PRO A 311 -9.36 11.92 -29.13
N SER A 312 -8.56 12.91 -28.73
CA SER A 312 -8.50 14.19 -29.45
C SER A 312 -8.00 13.99 -30.88
N ASP A 313 -8.33 14.92 -31.78
CA ASP A 313 -7.90 14.87 -33.20
C ASP A 313 -6.37 14.70 -33.27
N ASN A 314 -5.93 13.77 -34.14
CA ASN A 314 -4.53 13.42 -34.38
C ASN A 314 -3.81 12.75 -33.19
N THR A 315 -4.52 12.22 -32.21
CA THR A 315 -3.95 11.39 -31.13
C THR A 315 -4.35 9.93 -31.30
N VAL A 316 -3.52 9.01 -30.74
CA VAL A 316 -3.85 7.58 -30.73
C VAL A 316 -4.85 7.26 -29.62
N SER A 317 -5.64 6.19 -29.82
CA SER A 317 -6.60 5.71 -28.82
C SER A 317 -5.93 4.94 -27.68
N ASP A 318 -4.83 4.28 -27.97
CA ASP A 318 -4.16 3.35 -27.07
C ASP A 318 -2.70 3.76 -26.88
N ASP A 319 -2.27 3.76 -25.63
CA ASP A 319 -0.92 4.14 -25.24
C ASP A 319 -0.37 3.11 -24.25
N LEU A 320 0.76 2.50 -24.60
CA LEU A 320 1.46 1.50 -23.82
C LEU A 320 2.86 1.97 -23.48
N THR A 321 3.18 2.06 -22.20
CA THR A 321 4.49 2.46 -21.73
C THR A 321 5.05 1.39 -20.78
N ILE A 322 6.28 0.93 -21.04
CA ILE A 322 7.02 0.02 -20.14
C ILE A 322 8.11 0.84 -19.46
N LEU A 323 8.18 0.76 -18.15
CA LEU A 323 9.09 1.54 -17.33
C LEU A 323 9.87 0.62 -16.38
N PHE A 324 11.12 0.96 -16.17
CA PHE A 324 11.99 0.35 -15.16
C PHE A 324 12.49 1.45 -14.24
N GLY A 325 12.48 1.21 -12.95
CA GLY A 325 12.81 2.23 -11.97
C GLY A 325 13.23 1.69 -10.64
N ALA A 326 13.37 2.62 -9.72
CA ALA A 326 13.58 2.35 -8.31
C ALA A 326 12.66 3.26 -7.49
N GLY A 327 12.35 2.85 -6.29
CA GLY A 327 11.53 3.61 -5.36
C GLY A 327 12.06 3.51 -3.95
N ILE A 328 11.46 4.35 -3.13
CA ILE A 328 11.62 4.35 -1.68
C ILE A 328 10.27 4.23 -1.03
N GLU A 329 10.22 3.48 0.06
CA GLU A 329 9.07 3.28 0.93
C GLU A 329 9.37 3.83 2.32
N PHE A 330 8.33 4.33 3.02
CA PHE A 330 8.45 4.97 4.34
C PHE A 330 7.36 4.44 5.27
#